data_e528c9de068626817c71b506b9979c68
#
_entry.id   e528c9de068626817c71b506b9979c68
#
_cell.length_a   1.000
_cell.length_b   1.000
_cell.length_c   1.000
_cell.angle_alpha   90.00
_cell.angle_beta   90.00
_cell.angle_gamma   90.00
#
_symmetry.space_group_name_H-M   'P 1'
#
loop_
_entity.id
_entity.type
_entity.pdbx_description
1 polymer ?
#
loop_
_entity_poly.entity_id
_entity_poly.type
_entity_poly.pdbx_seq_one_letter_code
_entity_poly.pdbx_strand_id
1 'polypeptide(L)'
;MNFKPSLLAMAVLFSGAASATVTLTGHDLTQEDAWKVAAGEEVAIAPAAMKQLTDSHNLVMAAARSGVEIYGLTVGVGLNKDHHLFDAKGQMTDVARKASEDFNYNILRSHSVGFGPYLDPKVVRLAMVIRLNTMLTSRSGAQPYVAELYQTFLNKGITPVIPSRGSIGDADITLASHVGSVMIGEWRAEVDGKVVDGGEALKMKGVKPLVPSGKDGLAILSTNSVGIAMTMNAMKSMRQAVAASPVVYGLTLEGLNGNVAPFLAQTVNSHPLTGLQDTAAVFRATLKGSYLWDFDKNRALQDPLSFRTTVYTVSEARRSLAELDELVNIQINSSDDNPGVILNATPEDTDKSQVKQYFVDAEGYKGAIIPSANFEPLPIAIAAEKAAITLAHVAHNSLHRTMRLDEDRFSGLSRYLAGPENPNGHAFGATEDSMVSVYAELTELANPVSMHSTPVEGNIEDSASNLPRVAERLNRAANSIIDLYSMELLHATQAIDLRKMKNPNVKLSEKTGALYDVYRAKVPFVAKDSNFSIDLEKGIEILKNYKF
;
A
#
# COMPACT_ATOMS: atom_id res chain seq x y z
N MET A 1 41.34 -45.73 -37.01
CA MET A 1 39.99 -45.21 -37.14
C MET A 1 39.83 -44.07 -36.12
N ASN A 2 39.88 -42.84 -36.66
CA ASN A 2 39.81 -41.62 -35.85
C ASN A 2 38.36 -41.18 -35.75
N PHE A 3 37.79 -41.15 -34.52
CA PHE A 3 36.53 -40.52 -34.23
C PHE A 3 36.79 -39.07 -33.75
N LYS A 4 36.29 -38.07 -34.50
CA LYS A 4 36.19 -36.68 -34.09
C LYS A 4 34.85 -36.49 -33.37
N PRO A 5 34.76 -35.80 -32.22
CA PRO A 5 33.50 -35.39 -31.63
C PRO A 5 33.06 -34.06 -32.28
N SER A 6 31.83 -34.06 -32.82
CA SER A 6 31.12 -32.84 -33.28
C SER A 6 30.62 -32.06 -32.07
N LEU A 7 31.08 -30.84 -31.88
CA LEU A 7 30.48 -29.87 -30.98
C LEU A 7 29.18 -29.34 -31.63
N LEU A 8 28.04 -29.72 -31.07
CA LEU A 8 26.75 -29.06 -31.33
C LEU A 8 26.67 -27.83 -30.42
N ALA A 9 26.83 -26.67 -30.98
CA ALA A 9 26.57 -25.41 -30.28
C ALA A 9 25.04 -25.23 -30.16
N MET A 10 24.53 -25.37 -28.94
CA MET A 10 23.13 -25.09 -28.61
C MET A 10 23.01 -23.57 -28.44
N ALA A 11 22.50 -22.89 -29.46
CA ALA A 11 22.12 -21.48 -29.37
C ALA A 11 20.88 -21.37 -28.48
N VAL A 12 21.07 -20.90 -27.26
CA VAL A 12 19.99 -20.47 -26.38
C VAL A 12 19.45 -19.15 -26.92
N LEU A 13 18.36 -19.23 -27.66
CA LEU A 13 17.56 -18.06 -28.02
C LEU A 13 16.92 -17.53 -26.73
N PHE A 14 17.50 -16.49 -26.16
CA PHE A 14 16.77 -15.62 -25.24
C PHE A 14 15.68 -14.91 -26.05
N SER A 15 14.47 -15.47 -26.04
CA SER A 15 13.29 -14.70 -26.40
C SER A 15 13.11 -13.64 -25.31
N GLY A 16 13.62 -12.45 -25.52
CA GLY A 16 13.25 -11.28 -24.75
C GLY A 16 11.74 -11.11 -24.90
N ALA A 17 10.97 -11.47 -23.87
CA ALA A 17 9.60 -11.00 -23.77
C ALA A 17 9.68 -9.47 -23.83
N ALA A 18 9.09 -8.86 -24.86
CA ALA A 18 8.93 -7.41 -24.91
C ALA A 18 8.14 -7.05 -23.63
N SER A 19 8.80 -6.36 -22.70
CA SER A 19 8.14 -5.82 -21.51
C SER A 19 7.05 -4.89 -22.02
N ALA A 20 5.81 -5.12 -21.60
CA ALA A 20 4.70 -4.28 -22.01
C ALA A 20 4.89 -2.90 -21.37
N THR A 21 5.01 -1.86 -22.19
CA THR A 21 5.14 -0.49 -21.70
C THR A 21 3.82 0.00 -21.16
N VAL A 22 3.77 0.42 -19.89
CA VAL A 22 2.59 1.04 -19.29
C VAL A 22 2.48 2.48 -19.80
N THR A 23 1.37 2.81 -20.48
CA THR A 23 1.13 4.17 -20.97
C THR A 23 0.20 4.92 -20.05
N LEU A 24 0.64 6.06 -19.50
CA LEU A 24 -0.11 6.90 -18.59
C LEU A 24 -0.90 7.97 -19.34
N THR A 25 -2.18 8.09 -19.01
CA THR A 25 -3.10 9.09 -19.57
C THR A 25 -3.56 10.14 -18.54
N GLY A 26 -3.33 9.87 -17.25
CA GLY A 26 -3.85 10.64 -16.11
C GLY A 26 -5.17 10.10 -15.53
N HIS A 27 -5.83 9.13 -16.17
CA HIS A 27 -7.21 8.78 -15.83
C HIS A 27 -7.50 7.28 -15.72
N ASP A 28 -6.61 6.40 -16.14
CA ASP A 28 -6.85 4.96 -16.30
C ASP A 28 -5.76 4.06 -15.71
N LEU A 29 -4.91 4.61 -14.85
CA LEU A 29 -3.90 3.83 -14.13
C LEU A 29 -4.56 2.81 -13.21
N THR A 30 -4.25 1.53 -13.40
CA THR A 30 -4.65 0.47 -12.46
C THR A 30 -3.60 0.28 -11.37
N GLN A 31 -4.03 -0.22 -10.19
CA GLN A 31 -3.07 -0.57 -9.14
C GLN A 31 -2.06 -1.63 -9.63
N GLU A 32 -2.50 -2.58 -10.47
CA GLU A 32 -1.63 -3.61 -11.03
C GLU A 32 -0.54 -2.99 -11.91
N ASP A 33 -0.90 -2.09 -12.83
CA ASP A 33 0.07 -1.43 -13.71
C ASP A 33 1.02 -0.52 -12.94
N ALA A 34 0.54 0.17 -11.91
CA ALA A 34 1.39 0.94 -11.01
C ALA A 34 2.45 0.05 -10.32
N TRP A 35 2.08 -1.15 -9.87
CA TRP A 35 3.01 -2.11 -9.29
C TRP A 35 3.99 -2.70 -10.33
N LYS A 36 3.58 -2.91 -11.59
CA LYS A 36 4.48 -3.34 -12.68
C LYS A 36 5.57 -2.31 -12.91
N VAL A 37 5.20 -1.01 -13.01
CA VAL A 37 6.18 0.09 -13.15
C VAL A 37 7.08 0.18 -11.92
N ALA A 38 6.53 0.05 -10.72
CA ALA A 38 7.33 0.02 -9.49
C ALA A 38 8.30 -1.16 -9.45
N ALA A 39 7.97 -2.28 -10.07
CA ALA A 39 8.83 -3.46 -10.21
C ALA A 39 9.87 -3.34 -11.33
N GLY A 40 9.82 -2.30 -12.17
CA GLY A 40 10.82 -2.02 -13.20
C GLY A 40 10.33 -2.09 -14.65
N GLU A 41 9.02 -2.29 -14.88
CA GLU A 41 8.47 -2.16 -16.24
C GLU A 41 8.57 -0.72 -16.72
N GLU A 42 8.75 -0.55 -18.03
CA GLU A 42 8.86 0.78 -18.64
C GLU A 42 7.51 1.52 -18.62
N VAL A 43 7.58 2.84 -18.46
CA VAL A 43 6.43 3.73 -18.49
C VAL A 43 6.55 4.74 -19.63
N ALA A 44 5.45 5.00 -20.30
CA ALA A 44 5.32 6.04 -21.34
C ALA A 44 4.23 7.04 -20.96
N ILE A 45 4.37 8.27 -21.42
CA ILE A 45 3.34 9.31 -21.29
C ILE A 45 2.57 9.38 -22.62
N ALA A 46 1.25 9.32 -22.55
CA ALA A 46 0.40 9.51 -23.74
C ALA A 46 0.62 10.91 -24.34
N PRO A 47 0.83 11.07 -25.66
CA PRO A 47 1.07 12.38 -26.27
C PRO A 47 -0.05 13.40 -25.99
N ALA A 48 -1.30 12.95 -25.92
CA ALA A 48 -2.43 13.82 -25.59
C ALA A 48 -2.36 14.34 -24.14
N ALA A 49 -1.97 13.50 -23.17
CA ALA A 49 -1.80 13.90 -21.79
C ALA A 49 -0.65 14.90 -21.61
N MET A 50 0.49 14.68 -22.29
CA MET A 50 1.61 15.62 -22.30
C MET A 50 1.22 16.97 -22.92
N LYS A 51 0.41 16.95 -23.99
CA LYS A 51 -0.11 18.19 -24.58
C LYS A 51 -1.00 18.95 -23.58
N GLN A 52 -1.91 18.29 -22.91
CA GLN A 52 -2.78 18.90 -21.92
C GLN A 52 -1.99 19.47 -20.73
N LEU A 53 -0.97 18.77 -20.25
CA LEU A 53 -0.06 19.29 -19.22
C LEU A 53 0.66 20.55 -19.70
N THR A 54 1.14 20.56 -20.95
CA THR A 54 1.77 21.73 -21.57
C THR A 54 0.80 22.92 -21.66
N ASP A 55 -0.44 22.67 -22.09
CA ASP A 55 -1.47 23.71 -22.16
C ASP A 55 -1.81 24.28 -20.77
N SER A 56 -1.85 23.41 -19.74
CA SER A 56 -2.09 23.83 -18.37
C SER A 56 -0.93 24.69 -17.82
N HIS A 57 0.32 24.32 -18.11
CA HIS A 57 1.48 25.13 -17.78
C HIS A 57 1.41 26.51 -18.46
N ASN A 58 1.11 26.54 -19.75
CA ASN A 58 1.01 27.78 -20.51
C ASN A 58 -0.11 28.70 -19.98
N LEU A 59 -1.26 28.14 -19.57
CA LEU A 59 -2.32 28.91 -18.93
C LEU A 59 -1.84 29.56 -17.63
N VAL A 60 -1.12 28.81 -16.77
CA VAL A 60 -0.55 29.33 -15.51
C VAL A 60 0.43 30.47 -15.80
N MET A 61 1.30 30.30 -16.78
CA MET A 61 2.30 31.32 -17.14
C MET A 61 1.66 32.56 -17.78
N ALA A 62 0.62 32.41 -18.60
CA ALA A 62 -0.14 33.52 -19.15
C ALA A 62 -0.89 34.31 -18.04
N ALA A 63 -1.49 33.60 -17.10
CA ALA A 63 -2.15 34.20 -15.94
C ALA A 63 -1.16 35.02 -15.09
N ALA A 64 0.03 34.47 -14.81
CA ALA A 64 1.06 35.17 -14.05
C ALA A 64 1.51 36.46 -14.75
N ARG A 65 1.73 36.42 -16.08
CA ARG A 65 2.09 37.61 -16.87
C ARG A 65 0.98 38.64 -16.93
N SER A 66 -0.28 38.24 -16.83
CA SER A 66 -1.41 39.16 -16.79
C SER A 66 -1.69 39.77 -15.40
N GLY A 67 -0.88 39.42 -14.40
CA GLY A 67 -0.98 39.98 -13.05
C GLY A 67 -1.98 39.27 -12.13
N VAL A 68 -2.43 38.05 -12.50
CA VAL A 68 -3.28 37.24 -11.63
C VAL A 68 -2.46 36.72 -10.45
N GLU A 69 -3.02 36.84 -9.24
CA GLU A 69 -2.40 36.24 -8.05
C GLU A 69 -2.59 34.73 -8.05
N ILE A 70 -1.48 33.97 -8.00
CA ILE A 70 -1.46 32.53 -8.03
C ILE A 70 -0.60 32.04 -6.87
N TYR A 71 -1.23 31.29 -5.95
CA TYR A 71 -0.58 30.64 -4.83
C TYR A 71 0.60 29.76 -5.29
N GLY A 72 1.78 29.98 -4.70
CA GLY A 72 3.01 29.26 -5.03
C GLY A 72 3.65 29.66 -6.37
N LEU A 73 3.20 30.76 -7.01
CA LEU A 73 3.79 31.28 -8.23
C LEU A 73 3.97 32.80 -8.21
N THR A 74 2.90 33.57 -8.05
CA THR A 74 2.98 35.05 -7.97
C THR A 74 2.95 35.55 -6.52
N VAL A 75 2.44 34.72 -5.63
CA VAL A 75 2.49 34.90 -4.17
C VAL A 75 3.14 33.67 -3.53
N GLY A 76 3.61 33.77 -2.29
CA GLY A 76 4.24 32.69 -1.55
C GLY A 76 3.28 31.56 -1.16
N VAL A 77 3.75 30.62 -0.33
CA VAL A 77 3.00 29.47 0.19
C VAL A 77 2.89 29.55 1.73
N GLY A 78 1.96 28.83 2.31
CA GLY A 78 1.72 28.81 3.75
C GLY A 78 1.50 30.21 4.30
N LEU A 79 2.15 30.57 5.39
CA LEU A 79 2.12 31.93 5.96
C LEU A 79 2.60 33.04 5.01
N ASN A 80 3.44 32.69 4.03
CA ASN A 80 3.97 33.64 3.03
C ASN A 80 3.04 33.87 1.85
N LYS A 81 1.82 33.33 1.86
CA LYS A 81 0.83 33.43 0.78
C LYS A 81 0.50 34.87 0.35
N ASP A 82 0.69 35.83 1.24
CA ASP A 82 0.44 37.25 0.99
C ASP A 82 1.71 38.03 0.55
N HIS A 83 2.86 37.33 0.40
CA HIS A 83 4.10 37.93 -0.06
C HIS A 83 4.20 37.81 -1.58
N HIS A 84 4.15 38.95 -2.30
CA HIS A 84 4.26 39.01 -3.74
C HIS A 84 5.68 38.70 -4.22
N LEU A 85 5.78 37.73 -5.16
CA LEU A 85 7.04 37.31 -5.78
C LEU A 85 7.34 38.07 -7.10
N PHE A 86 6.40 38.92 -7.57
CA PHE A 86 6.52 39.70 -8.80
C PHE A 86 6.33 41.19 -8.48
N ASP A 87 6.74 42.05 -9.44
CA ASP A 87 6.62 43.49 -9.27
C ASP A 87 5.16 43.98 -9.28
N ALA A 88 4.94 45.25 -8.88
CA ALA A 88 3.61 45.86 -8.81
C ALA A 88 2.87 45.97 -10.18
N LYS A 89 3.51 45.58 -11.28
CA LYS A 89 2.93 45.57 -12.63
C LYS A 89 2.69 44.15 -13.16
N GLY A 90 3.03 43.11 -12.37
CA GLY A 90 2.86 41.71 -12.80
C GLY A 90 3.76 41.33 -13.99
N GLN A 91 4.74 42.16 -14.36
CA GLN A 91 5.61 41.86 -15.50
C GLN A 91 6.72 40.91 -15.08
N MET A 92 6.86 39.82 -15.83
CA MET A 92 7.95 38.87 -15.68
C MET A 92 9.26 39.46 -16.24
N THR A 93 9.92 40.26 -15.44
CA THR A 93 11.28 40.74 -15.70
C THR A 93 12.28 39.60 -15.48
N ASP A 94 13.54 39.77 -15.93
CA ASP A 94 14.60 38.82 -15.57
C ASP A 94 14.77 38.68 -14.05
N VAL A 95 14.51 39.73 -13.30
CA VAL A 95 14.50 39.73 -11.83
C VAL A 95 13.36 38.86 -11.31
N ALA A 96 12.15 38.96 -11.85
CA ALA A 96 11.00 38.14 -11.46
C ALA A 96 11.22 36.66 -11.82
N ARG A 97 11.78 36.39 -13.00
CA ARG A 97 12.15 35.02 -13.39
C ARG A 97 13.13 34.39 -12.42
N LYS A 98 14.19 35.14 -12.07
CA LYS A 98 15.17 34.67 -11.11
C LYS A 98 14.56 34.48 -9.71
N ALA A 99 13.71 35.38 -9.27
CA ALA A 99 13.00 35.25 -7.99
C ALA A 99 12.10 33.99 -7.97
N SER A 100 11.43 33.67 -9.09
CA SER A 100 10.65 32.44 -9.23
C SER A 100 11.53 31.18 -9.19
N GLU A 101 12.67 31.18 -9.87
CA GLU A 101 13.65 30.09 -9.79
C GLU A 101 14.14 29.91 -8.36
N ASP A 102 14.62 30.97 -7.73
CA ASP A 102 15.12 30.96 -6.35
C ASP A 102 14.04 30.46 -5.36
N PHE A 103 12.79 30.89 -5.52
CA PHE A 103 11.66 30.41 -4.73
C PHE A 103 11.46 28.90 -4.90
N ASN A 104 11.45 28.38 -6.13
CA ASN A 104 11.25 26.97 -6.43
C ASN A 104 12.40 26.10 -5.89
N TYR A 105 13.65 26.54 -5.99
CA TYR A 105 14.78 25.86 -5.34
C TYR A 105 14.62 25.84 -3.81
N ASN A 106 14.25 26.98 -3.23
CA ASN A 106 14.14 27.10 -1.78
C ASN A 106 12.98 26.27 -1.21
N ILE A 107 11.84 26.21 -1.89
CA ILE A 107 10.70 25.40 -1.41
C ILE A 107 11.06 23.89 -1.43
N LEU A 108 11.72 23.40 -2.49
CA LEU A 108 12.17 22.01 -2.56
C LEU A 108 13.17 21.67 -1.44
N ARG A 109 14.13 22.57 -1.18
CA ARG A 109 15.14 22.40 -0.13
C ARG A 109 14.56 22.46 1.28
N SER A 110 13.77 23.49 1.56
CA SER A 110 13.23 23.75 2.90
C SER A 110 12.19 22.70 3.32
N HIS A 111 11.50 22.05 2.37
CA HIS A 111 10.53 21.01 2.65
C HIS A 111 11.13 19.60 2.63
N SER A 112 12.40 19.41 2.24
CA SER A 112 13.07 18.10 2.32
C SER A 112 13.54 17.85 3.76
N VAL A 113 12.58 17.66 4.68
CA VAL A 113 12.81 17.53 6.12
C VAL A 113 12.32 16.20 6.71
N GLY A 114 11.98 15.22 5.85
CA GLY A 114 11.67 13.86 6.29
C GLY A 114 12.85 13.23 7.04
N PHE A 115 12.58 12.31 7.96
CA PHE A 115 13.61 11.62 8.76
C PHE A 115 13.19 10.18 9.12
N GLY A 116 14.13 9.45 9.73
CA GLY A 116 13.93 8.07 10.20
C GLY A 116 14.33 7.04 9.16
N PRO A 117 13.85 5.79 9.26
CA PRO A 117 14.17 4.77 8.28
C PRO A 117 13.65 5.15 6.90
N TYR A 118 14.34 4.68 5.87
CA TYR A 118 13.95 4.95 4.48
C TYR A 118 12.83 4.01 4.03
N LEU A 119 11.98 4.51 3.14
CA LEU A 119 10.98 3.70 2.46
C LEU A 119 11.64 2.67 1.52
N ASP A 120 10.98 1.54 1.34
CA ASP A 120 11.40 0.55 0.34
C ASP A 120 11.44 1.21 -1.05
N PRO A 121 12.51 1.00 -1.84
CA PRO A 121 12.63 1.58 -3.18
C PRO A 121 11.42 1.31 -4.09
N LYS A 122 10.76 0.15 -3.96
CA LYS A 122 9.54 -0.15 -4.73
C LYS A 122 8.37 0.74 -4.33
N VAL A 123 8.25 1.09 -3.04
CA VAL A 123 7.21 2.02 -2.55
C VAL A 123 7.49 3.43 -3.08
N VAL A 124 8.77 3.85 -3.12
CA VAL A 124 9.16 5.14 -3.70
C VAL A 124 8.85 5.19 -5.20
N ARG A 125 9.19 4.14 -5.95
CA ARG A 125 8.86 4.04 -7.38
C ARG A 125 7.34 4.05 -7.60
N LEU A 126 6.58 3.38 -6.73
CA LEU A 126 5.12 3.43 -6.74
C LEU A 126 4.61 4.86 -6.53
N ALA A 127 5.15 5.60 -5.56
CA ALA A 127 4.81 7.00 -5.34
C ALA A 127 5.12 7.86 -6.57
N MET A 128 6.28 7.64 -7.22
CA MET A 128 6.65 8.37 -8.44
C MET A 128 5.70 8.12 -9.61
N VAL A 129 5.29 6.87 -9.87
CA VAL A 129 4.34 6.58 -10.96
C VAL A 129 2.95 7.13 -10.66
N ILE A 130 2.50 7.08 -9.40
CA ILE A 130 1.24 7.69 -8.98
C ILE A 130 1.31 9.20 -9.20
N ARG A 131 2.38 9.89 -8.73
CA ARG A 131 2.52 11.33 -8.95
C ARG A 131 2.57 11.69 -10.42
N LEU A 132 3.31 10.95 -11.22
CA LEU A 132 3.35 11.16 -12.67
C LEU A 132 1.93 11.07 -13.26
N ASN A 133 1.16 10.04 -12.92
CA ASN A 133 -0.20 9.90 -13.44
C ASN A 133 -1.13 11.02 -12.97
N THR A 134 -1.13 11.38 -11.67
CA THR A 134 -1.98 12.47 -11.15
C THR A 134 -1.58 13.83 -11.76
N MET A 135 -0.31 14.08 -12.04
CA MET A 135 0.16 15.27 -12.76
C MET A 135 -0.39 15.35 -14.19
N LEU A 136 -0.54 14.20 -14.85
CA LEU A 136 -1.09 14.09 -16.22
C LEU A 136 -2.61 14.33 -16.29
N THR A 137 -3.30 14.47 -15.16
CA THR A 137 -4.68 15.02 -15.14
C THR A 137 -4.73 16.49 -15.60
N SER A 138 -3.55 17.11 -15.80
CA SER A 138 -3.36 18.47 -16.28
C SER A 138 -3.80 19.57 -15.31
N ARG A 139 -3.85 19.23 -14.01
CA ARG A 139 -4.26 20.17 -12.94
C ARG A 139 -3.07 20.80 -12.22
N SER A 140 -1.86 20.28 -12.39
CA SER A 140 -0.67 20.74 -11.66
C SER A 140 -0.10 22.07 -12.15
N GLY A 141 -0.18 22.35 -13.44
CA GLY A 141 0.45 23.51 -14.07
C GLY A 141 1.99 23.46 -14.13
N ALA A 142 2.59 22.31 -13.84
CA ALA A 142 4.05 22.10 -13.93
C ALA A 142 4.54 22.17 -15.36
N GLN A 143 5.83 22.57 -15.54
CA GLN A 143 6.46 22.46 -16.85
C GLN A 143 6.56 20.99 -17.31
N PRO A 144 6.42 20.71 -18.62
CA PRO A 144 6.48 19.34 -19.16
C PRO A 144 7.71 18.54 -18.74
N TYR A 145 8.85 19.19 -18.58
CA TYR A 145 10.10 18.56 -18.20
C TYR A 145 10.05 17.89 -16.82
N VAL A 146 9.21 18.35 -15.90
CA VAL A 146 8.99 17.69 -14.61
C VAL A 146 8.39 16.30 -14.82
N ALA A 147 7.37 16.17 -15.67
CA ALA A 147 6.77 14.86 -15.99
C ALA A 147 7.77 13.94 -16.74
N GLU A 148 8.55 14.50 -17.67
CA GLU A 148 9.63 13.79 -18.35
C GLU A 148 10.70 13.28 -17.38
N LEU A 149 11.01 14.03 -16.33
CA LEU A 149 11.95 13.59 -15.28
C LEU A 149 11.39 12.43 -14.45
N TYR A 150 10.12 12.46 -14.05
CA TYR A 150 9.49 11.33 -13.38
C TYR A 150 9.55 10.07 -14.26
N GLN A 151 9.18 10.17 -15.53
CA GLN A 151 9.28 9.08 -16.50
C GLN A 151 10.74 8.58 -16.63
N THR A 152 11.68 9.50 -16.76
CA THR A 152 13.11 9.20 -16.92
C THR A 152 13.67 8.50 -15.69
N PHE A 153 13.31 8.95 -14.49
CA PHE A 153 13.73 8.32 -13.24
C PHE A 153 13.22 6.89 -13.15
N LEU A 154 11.94 6.67 -13.44
CA LEU A 154 11.34 5.34 -13.47
C LEU A 154 12.04 4.42 -14.48
N ASN A 155 12.25 4.88 -15.70
CA ASN A 155 12.79 4.05 -16.78
C ASN A 155 14.32 3.83 -16.67
N LYS A 156 15.06 4.80 -16.11
CA LYS A 156 16.52 4.69 -15.93
C LYS A 156 16.93 4.14 -14.55
N GLY A 157 15.98 3.81 -13.69
CA GLY A 157 16.26 3.27 -12.36
C GLY A 157 16.95 4.27 -11.43
N ILE A 158 16.54 5.54 -11.47
CA ILE A 158 16.91 6.55 -10.47
C ILE A 158 15.80 6.59 -9.43
N THR A 159 16.06 6.08 -8.24
CA THR A 159 15.06 6.03 -7.17
C THR A 159 15.48 6.95 -6.02
N PRO A 160 14.83 8.12 -5.84
CA PRO A 160 15.10 9.00 -4.71
C PRO A 160 14.98 8.27 -3.38
N VAL A 161 15.85 8.57 -2.42
CA VAL A 161 15.75 8.04 -1.07
C VAL A 161 14.75 8.90 -0.29
N ILE A 162 13.62 8.33 0.12
CA ILE A 162 12.58 9.03 0.87
C ILE A 162 12.52 8.48 2.30
N PRO A 163 12.69 9.34 3.33
CA PRO A 163 12.44 8.94 4.72
C PRO A 163 10.96 8.59 4.95
N SER A 164 10.69 7.71 5.91
CA SER A 164 9.33 7.23 6.16
C SER A 164 8.49 8.11 7.08
N ARG A 165 9.09 9.13 7.72
CA ARG A 165 8.43 10.02 8.68
C ARG A 165 8.67 11.48 8.33
N GLY A 166 7.66 12.32 8.59
CA GLY A 166 7.71 13.77 8.38
C GLY A 166 6.40 14.35 7.86
N SER A 167 5.62 13.60 7.08
CA SER A 167 4.33 14.05 6.59
C SER A 167 3.24 13.86 7.64
N ILE A 168 2.33 14.81 7.72
CA ILE A 168 1.09 14.77 8.50
C ILE A 168 -0.12 14.36 7.64
N GLY A 169 0.10 14.09 6.33
CA GLY A 169 -0.93 13.62 5.40
C GLY A 169 -1.76 14.74 4.78
N ASP A 170 -1.37 15.99 5.00
CA ASP A 170 -1.95 17.16 4.36
C ASP A 170 -1.08 17.52 3.15
N ALA A 171 -1.26 16.85 2.04
CA ALA A 171 -0.27 16.49 1.04
C ALA A 171 1.02 15.91 1.70
N ASP A 172 1.84 15.21 0.96
CA ASP A 172 3.09 14.64 1.52
C ASP A 172 4.28 15.57 1.31
N ILE A 173 4.10 16.86 1.51
CA ILE A 173 5.04 17.92 1.09
C ILE A 173 6.47 17.68 1.55
N THR A 174 6.64 17.24 2.79
CA THR A 174 7.95 17.01 3.42
C THR A 174 8.62 15.70 2.99
N LEU A 175 7.88 14.79 2.35
CA LEU A 175 8.39 13.53 1.82
C LEU A 175 8.58 13.62 0.29
N ALA A 176 7.58 14.11 -0.43
CA ALA A 176 7.61 14.23 -1.88
C ALA A 176 8.68 15.23 -2.38
N SER A 177 9.01 16.25 -1.58
CA SER A 177 10.11 17.19 -1.86
C SER A 177 11.46 16.52 -2.10
N HIS A 178 11.72 15.36 -1.50
CA HIS A 178 12.97 14.60 -1.73
C HIS A 178 13.12 14.15 -3.19
N VAL A 179 12.00 13.91 -3.90
CA VAL A 179 12.03 13.62 -5.34
C VAL A 179 12.50 14.87 -6.11
N GLY A 180 11.94 16.04 -5.77
CA GLY A 180 12.34 17.31 -6.35
C GLY A 180 13.80 17.67 -6.06
N SER A 181 14.28 17.38 -4.85
CA SER A 181 15.68 17.58 -4.48
C SER A 181 16.63 16.76 -5.37
N VAL A 182 16.27 15.51 -5.70
CA VAL A 182 17.07 14.71 -6.65
C VAL A 182 16.95 15.29 -8.06
N MET A 183 15.78 15.79 -8.49
CA MET A 183 15.59 16.41 -9.80
C MET A 183 16.50 17.64 -10.01
N ILE A 184 16.74 18.42 -8.94
CA ILE A 184 17.66 19.58 -8.99
C ILE A 184 19.13 19.18 -8.75
N GLY A 185 19.45 17.90 -8.61
CA GLY A 185 20.81 17.38 -8.41
C GLY A 185 21.30 17.40 -6.97
N GLU A 186 20.40 17.46 -6.02
CA GLU A 186 20.70 17.46 -4.56
C GLU A 186 20.17 16.18 -3.91
N TRP A 187 20.36 16.02 -2.57
CA TRP A 187 19.94 14.87 -1.79
C TRP A 187 20.58 13.55 -2.28
N ARG A 188 19.87 12.42 -2.20
CA ARG A 188 20.37 11.08 -2.48
C ARG A 188 19.38 10.27 -3.31
N ALA A 189 19.91 9.40 -4.16
CA ALA A 189 19.12 8.43 -4.91
C ALA A 189 19.81 7.07 -4.94
N GLU A 190 19.01 6.01 -5.01
CA GLU A 190 19.50 4.68 -5.34
C GLU A 190 19.60 4.54 -6.86
N VAL A 191 20.76 4.08 -7.32
CA VAL A 191 21.06 3.77 -8.72
C VAL A 191 21.84 2.47 -8.76
N ASP A 192 21.35 1.47 -9.51
CA ASP A 192 21.99 0.17 -9.66
C ASP A 192 22.32 -0.51 -8.28
N GLY A 193 21.40 -0.39 -7.32
CA GLY A 193 21.49 -0.96 -5.97
C GLY A 193 22.44 -0.21 -5.02
N LYS A 194 22.91 0.99 -5.38
CA LYS A 194 23.78 1.84 -4.55
C LYS A 194 23.15 3.20 -4.32
N VAL A 195 23.23 3.68 -3.08
CA VAL A 195 22.83 5.04 -2.73
C VAL A 195 24.00 5.98 -3.04
N VAL A 196 23.74 6.98 -3.88
CA VAL A 196 24.69 8.01 -4.29
C VAL A 196 24.07 9.40 -4.15
N ASP A 197 24.88 10.47 -4.27
CA ASP A 197 24.36 11.83 -4.27
C ASP A 197 23.50 12.11 -5.53
N GLY A 198 22.46 12.95 -5.40
CA GLY A 198 21.51 13.22 -6.47
C GLY A 198 22.17 13.71 -7.76
N GLY A 199 23.14 14.64 -7.66
CA GLY A 199 23.90 15.11 -8.81
C GLY A 199 24.74 14.04 -9.48
N GLU A 200 25.32 13.12 -8.71
CA GLU A 200 26.03 11.95 -9.23
C GLU A 200 25.06 10.98 -9.93
N ALA A 201 23.90 10.70 -9.34
CA ALA A 201 22.85 9.86 -9.93
C ALA A 201 22.43 10.37 -11.32
N LEU A 202 22.15 11.68 -11.42
CA LEU A 202 21.79 12.31 -12.69
C LEU A 202 22.91 12.19 -13.73
N LYS A 203 24.16 12.45 -13.32
CA LYS A 203 25.34 12.32 -14.18
C LYS A 203 25.55 10.90 -14.66
N MET A 204 25.45 9.89 -13.79
CA MET A 204 25.61 8.47 -14.14
C MET A 204 24.61 8.04 -15.22
N LYS A 205 23.39 8.55 -15.18
CA LYS A 205 22.31 8.20 -16.10
C LYS A 205 22.13 9.19 -17.26
N GLY A 206 23.00 10.20 -17.38
CA GLY A 206 22.96 11.19 -18.46
C GLY A 206 21.66 12.02 -18.45
N VAL A 207 21.22 12.45 -17.27
CA VAL A 207 20.00 13.25 -17.07
C VAL A 207 20.41 14.68 -16.71
N LYS A 208 19.76 15.67 -17.34
CA LYS A 208 19.98 17.08 -17.00
C LYS A 208 19.21 17.40 -15.72
N PRO A 209 19.81 18.16 -14.78
CA PRO A 209 19.06 18.67 -13.63
C PRO A 209 17.87 19.55 -14.06
N LEU A 210 16.82 19.55 -13.25
CA LEU A 210 15.71 20.49 -13.37
C LEU A 210 16.20 21.90 -13.05
N VAL A 211 15.85 22.86 -13.87
CA VAL A 211 15.81 24.28 -13.51
C VAL A 211 14.36 24.61 -13.21
N PRO A 212 13.94 24.59 -11.94
CA PRO A 212 12.55 24.74 -11.58
C PRO A 212 12.10 26.19 -11.75
N SER A 213 10.90 26.36 -12.27
CA SER A 213 10.28 27.66 -12.49
C SER A 213 8.77 27.59 -12.35
N GLY A 214 8.10 28.72 -12.35
CA GLY A 214 6.66 28.75 -12.27
C GLY A 214 6.15 28.04 -11.03
N LYS A 215 5.29 27.04 -11.23
CA LYS A 215 4.64 26.26 -10.16
C LYS A 215 5.33 24.90 -9.88
N ASP A 216 6.52 24.66 -10.44
CA ASP A 216 7.14 23.33 -10.42
C ASP A 216 7.43 22.79 -9.04
N GLY A 217 8.02 23.60 -8.16
CA GLY A 217 8.33 23.19 -6.80
C GLY A 217 7.07 22.73 -6.06
N LEU A 218 6.02 23.56 -6.09
CA LEU A 218 4.74 23.22 -5.47
C LEU A 218 4.09 22.01 -6.14
N ALA A 219 4.11 21.92 -7.47
CA ALA A 219 3.57 20.78 -8.21
C ALA A 219 4.31 19.46 -7.94
N ILE A 220 5.59 19.49 -7.57
CA ILE A 220 6.34 18.29 -7.20
C ILE A 220 5.96 17.83 -5.79
N LEU A 221 5.87 18.73 -4.81
CA LEU A 221 5.74 18.37 -3.40
C LEU A 221 4.29 18.29 -2.90
N SER A 222 3.34 19.07 -3.49
CA SER A 222 1.93 19.09 -3.08
C SER A 222 1.18 17.90 -3.69
N THR A 223 1.33 16.72 -3.09
CA THR A 223 0.73 15.46 -3.55
C THR A 223 0.62 14.46 -2.42
N ASN A 224 -0.39 13.59 -2.46
CA ASN A 224 -0.58 12.47 -1.54
C ASN A 224 0.10 11.17 -2.02
N SER A 225 0.87 11.23 -3.09
CA SER A 225 1.39 10.03 -3.77
C SER A 225 2.23 9.11 -2.87
N VAL A 226 2.94 9.66 -1.88
CA VAL A 226 3.75 8.86 -0.94
C VAL A 226 2.84 8.10 0.04
N GLY A 227 1.89 8.77 0.68
CA GLY A 227 0.92 8.14 1.59
C GLY A 227 0.06 7.10 0.87
N ILE A 228 -0.35 7.37 -0.37
CA ILE A 228 -1.09 6.42 -1.20
C ILE A 228 -0.23 5.19 -1.55
N ALA A 229 1.03 5.38 -1.93
CA ALA A 229 1.95 4.26 -2.20
C ALA A 229 2.17 3.40 -0.94
N MET A 230 2.33 4.02 0.23
CA MET A 230 2.40 3.32 1.51
C MET A 230 1.10 2.56 1.81
N THR A 231 -0.06 3.15 1.53
CA THR A 231 -1.37 2.50 1.67
C THR A 231 -1.50 1.30 0.74
N MET A 232 -1.12 1.43 -0.53
CA MET A 232 -1.12 0.30 -1.48
C MET A 232 -0.19 -0.83 -1.05
N ASN A 233 0.96 -0.51 -0.44
CA ASN A 233 1.84 -1.52 0.13
C ASN A 233 1.19 -2.24 1.33
N ALA A 234 0.50 -1.52 2.21
CA ALA A 234 -0.27 -2.09 3.31
C ALA A 234 -1.42 -2.98 2.80
N MET A 235 -2.14 -2.54 1.77
CA MET A 235 -3.19 -3.33 1.10
C MET A 235 -2.64 -4.64 0.52
N LYS A 236 -1.45 -4.63 -0.06
CA LYS A 236 -0.79 -5.85 -0.55
C LYS A 236 -0.54 -6.85 0.57
N SER A 237 0.00 -6.40 1.71
CA SER A 237 0.18 -7.25 2.90
C SER A 237 -1.17 -7.75 3.44
N MET A 238 -2.18 -6.90 3.49
CA MET A 238 -3.53 -7.26 3.94
C MET A 238 -4.20 -8.28 3.01
N ARG A 239 -4.04 -8.16 1.68
CA ARG A 239 -4.55 -9.15 0.72
C ARG A 239 -4.01 -10.54 1.01
N GLN A 240 -2.71 -10.64 1.26
CA GLN A 240 -2.06 -11.91 1.59
C GLN A 240 -2.62 -12.50 2.90
N ALA A 241 -2.74 -11.69 3.95
CA ALA A 241 -3.29 -12.09 5.24
C ALA A 241 -4.75 -12.55 5.11
N VAL A 242 -5.58 -11.80 4.40
CA VAL A 242 -7.01 -12.12 4.18
C VAL A 242 -7.19 -13.36 3.31
N ALA A 243 -6.34 -13.55 2.28
CA ALA A 243 -6.37 -14.75 1.44
C ALA A 243 -5.93 -16.01 2.19
N ALA A 244 -4.96 -15.90 3.11
CA ALA A 244 -4.52 -16.99 3.95
C ALA A 244 -5.60 -17.45 4.97
N SER A 245 -6.45 -16.52 5.45
CA SER A 245 -7.41 -16.76 6.53
C SER A 245 -8.26 -18.02 6.37
N PRO A 246 -8.93 -18.29 5.24
CA PRO A 246 -9.79 -19.47 5.11
C PRO A 246 -9.01 -20.79 5.15
N VAL A 247 -7.78 -20.82 4.66
CA VAL A 247 -6.96 -22.05 4.57
C VAL A 247 -6.34 -22.36 5.93
N VAL A 248 -5.78 -21.35 6.62
CA VAL A 248 -5.22 -21.50 7.98
C VAL A 248 -6.34 -21.89 8.95
N TYR A 249 -7.48 -21.17 8.92
CA TYR A 249 -8.66 -21.54 9.68
C TYR A 249 -9.13 -22.96 9.39
N GLY A 250 -9.15 -23.35 8.12
CA GLY A 250 -9.56 -24.70 7.70
C GLY A 250 -8.71 -25.79 8.35
N LEU A 251 -7.37 -25.64 8.36
CA LEU A 251 -6.46 -26.55 9.06
C LEU A 251 -6.74 -26.59 10.57
N THR A 252 -6.98 -25.43 11.17
CA THR A 252 -7.30 -25.35 12.62
C THR A 252 -8.62 -26.04 12.94
N LEU A 253 -9.65 -25.86 12.08
CA LEU A 253 -10.95 -26.51 12.24
C LEU A 253 -10.84 -28.04 12.05
N GLU A 254 -10.06 -28.50 11.07
CA GLU A 254 -9.76 -29.92 10.86
C GLU A 254 -8.95 -30.50 12.04
N GLY A 255 -7.99 -29.75 12.58
CA GLY A 255 -7.28 -30.12 13.79
C GLY A 255 -8.19 -30.24 15.03
N LEU A 256 -9.17 -29.36 15.16
CA LEU A 256 -10.17 -29.39 16.24
C LEU A 256 -11.17 -30.54 16.10
N ASN A 257 -11.47 -31.04 14.92
CA ASN A 257 -12.67 -31.79 14.55
C ASN A 257 -13.95 -30.93 14.67
N GLY A 258 -13.84 -29.69 14.21
CA GLY A 258 -14.87 -28.68 14.43
C GLY A 258 -16.08 -28.76 13.50
N ASN A 259 -17.06 -27.90 13.74
CA ASN A 259 -18.36 -27.91 13.08
C ASN A 259 -18.43 -26.91 11.93
N VAL A 260 -18.89 -27.36 10.76
CA VAL A 260 -19.04 -26.56 9.54
C VAL A 260 -20.32 -25.73 9.48
N ALA A 261 -21.24 -25.91 10.44
CA ALA A 261 -22.54 -25.24 10.44
C ALA A 261 -22.50 -23.71 10.35
N PRO A 262 -21.51 -22.98 10.94
CA PRO A 262 -21.48 -21.52 10.90
C PRO A 262 -21.41 -20.90 9.51
N PHE A 263 -20.89 -21.61 8.53
CA PHE A 263 -20.73 -21.10 7.15
C PHE A 263 -21.59 -21.85 6.11
N LEU A 264 -22.59 -22.63 6.55
CA LEU A 264 -23.59 -23.18 5.64
C LEU A 264 -24.40 -22.06 4.98
N ALA A 265 -24.81 -22.28 3.71
CA ALA A 265 -25.61 -21.30 2.99
C ALA A 265 -26.89 -20.94 3.74
N GLN A 266 -27.57 -21.95 4.29
CA GLN A 266 -28.80 -21.77 5.08
C GLN A 266 -28.58 -20.89 6.33
N THR A 267 -27.39 -21.00 6.97
CA THR A 267 -27.05 -20.20 8.14
C THR A 267 -26.85 -18.74 7.76
N VAL A 268 -25.97 -18.47 6.78
CA VAL A 268 -25.59 -17.08 6.45
C VAL A 268 -26.65 -16.33 5.64
N ASN A 269 -27.53 -17.05 4.91
CA ASN A 269 -28.61 -16.43 4.15
C ASN A 269 -29.72 -15.87 5.06
N SER A 270 -29.83 -16.34 6.31
CA SER A 270 -30.75 -15.76 7.29
C SER A 270 -30.24 -14.42 7.86
N HIS A 271 -29.00 -14.05 7.58
CA HIS A 271 -28.38 -12.78 7.99
C HIS A 271 -27.62 -12.17 6.80
N PRO A 272 -28.33 -11.54 5.83
CA PRO A 272 -27.78 -11.18 4.51
C PRO A 272 -26.92 -9.91 4.55
N LEU A 273 -25.85 -9.92 5.33
CA LEU A 273 -24.84 -8.86 5.33
C LEU A 273 -24.02 -8.89 4.03
N THR A 274 -23.71 -7.72 3.50
CA THR A 274 -22.91 -7.58 2.28
C THR A 274 -21.57 -8.30 2.39
N GLY A 275 -21.30 -9.22 1.45
CA GLY A 275 -20.04 -9.98 1.39
C GLY A 275 -19.98 -11.21 2.30
N LEU A 276 -20.94 -11.41 3.22
CA LEU A 276 -20.94 -12.54 4.15
C LEU A 276 -21.17 -13.87 3.41
N GLN A 277 -22.14 -13.91 2.47
CA GLN A 277 -22.44 -15.10 1.67
C GLN A 277 -21.25 -15.53 0.83
N ASP A 278 -20.58 -14.57 0.18
CA ASP A 278 -19.39 -14.83 -0.63
C ASP A 278 -18.23 -15.34 0.23
N THR A 279 -18.03 -14.74 1.39
CA THR A 279 -16.99 -15.20 2.32
C THR A 279 -17.29 -16.60 2.82
N ALA A 280 -18.53 -16.89 3.21
CA ALA A 280 -18.94 -18.25 3.62
C ALA A 280 -18.80 -19.27 2.49
N ALA A 281 -19.05 -18.87 1.24
CA ALA A 281 -18.80 -19.72 0.08
C ALA A 281 -17.31 -20.06 -0.09
N VAL A 282 -16.42 -19.11 0.16
CA VAL A 282 -14.96 -19.36 0.17
C VAL A 282 -14.59 -20.39 1.23
N PHE A 283 -15.13 -20.29 2.46
CA PHE A 283 -14.88 -21.27 3.53
C PHE A 283 -15.37 -22.67 3.13
N ARG A 284 -16.59 -22.80 2.57
CA ARG A 284 -17.11 -24.07 2.06
C ARG A 284 -16.23 -24.66 0.95
N ALA A 285 -15.80 -23.81 0.01
CA ALA A 285 -14.90 -24.23 -1.08
C ALA A 285 -13.52 -24.65 -0.56
N THR A 286 -13.02 -23.98 0.46
CA THR A 286 -11.74 -24.33 1.12
C THR A 286 -11.82 -25.70 1.78
N LEU A 287 -12.92 -26.04 2.44
CA LEU A 287 -13.11 -27.31 3.15
C LEU A 287 -13.75 -28.42 2.30
N LYS A 288 -13.93 -28.20 0.99
CA LYS A 288 -14.52 -29.22 0.11
C LYS A 288 -13.72 -30.53 0.14
N GLY A 289 -14.40 -31.64 0.44
CA GLY A 289 -13.78 -32.96 0.54
C GLY A 289 -13.08 -33.28 1.85
N SER A 290 -13.14 -32.36 2.83
CA SER A 290 -12.69 -32.62 4.20
C SER A 290 -13.57 -33.63 4.91
N TYR A 291 -13.00 -34.43 5.80
CA TYR A 291 -13.74 -35.34 6.71
C TYR A 291 -14.73 -34.62 7.61
N LEU A 292 -14.63 -33.32 7.75
CA LEU A 292 -15.56 -32.51 8.56
C LEU A 292 -17.00 -32.53 8.02
N TRP A 293 -17.21 -32.91 6.77
CA TRP A 293 -18.53 -33.05 6.17
C TRP A 293 -19.20 -34.39 6.50
N ASP A 294 -18.42 -35.37 7.00
CA ASP A 294 -18.95 -36.66 7.42
C ASP A 294 -19.52 -36.56 8.84
N PHE A 295 -20.56 -37.34 9.12
CA PHE A 295 -21.16 -37.38 10.45
C PHE A 295 -20.18 -38.00 11.47
N ASP A 296 -19.96 -37.30 12.59
CA ASP A 296 -19.19 -37.80 13.73
C ASP A 296 -19.97 -37.48 15.03
N LYS A 297 -20.41 -38.55 15.72
CA LYS A 297 -21.15 -38.42 17.01
C LYS A 297 -20.32 -37.75 18.13
N ASN A 298 -19.02 -37.75 18.01
CA ASN A 298 -18.10 -37.16 18.99
C ASN A 298 -17.79 -35.69 18.69
N ARG A 299 -18.23 -35.17 17.53
CA ARG A 299 -18.05 -33.77 17.17
C ARG A 299 -18.94 -32.89 18.03
N ALA A 300 -18.38 -31.80 18.58
CA ALA A 300 -19.15 -30.83 19.33
C ALA A 300 -20.31 -30.25 18.48
N LEU A 301 -21.47 -30.09 19.10
CA LEU A 301 -22.64 -29.47 18.44
C LEU A 301 -22.33 -27.99 18.10
N GLN A 302 -21.57 -27.33 18.95
CA GLN A 302 -21.09 -25.94 18.74
C GLN A 302 -19.66 -25.79 19.23
N ASP A 303 -18.82 -25.20 18.39
CA ASP A 303 -17.46 -24.83 18.75
C ASP A 303 -17.42 -23.51 19.54
N PRO A 304 -16.30 -23.16 20.17
CA PRO A 304 -16.09 -21.83 20.76
C PRO A 304 -16.34 -20.70 19.76
N LEU A 305 -16.70 -19.51 20.26
CA LEU A 305 -17.04 -18.36 19.43
C LEU A 305 -15.92 -17.95 18.46
N SER A 306 -14.66 -18.10 18.86
CA SER A 306 -13.51 -17.81 18.01
C SER A 306 -13.48 -18.63 16.70
N PHE A 307 -14.11 -19.81 16.67
CA PHE A 307 -14.34 -20.57 15.44
C PHE A 307 -15.60 -20.09 14.71
N ARG A 308 -16.72 -19.97 15.42
CA ARG A 308 -18.02 -19.69 14.81
C ARG A 308 -18.12 -18.29 14.19
N THR A 309 -17.44 -17.30 14.76
CA THR A 309 -17.48 -15.91 14.29
C THR A 309 -16.42 -15.56 13.25
N THR A 310 -15.50 -16.49 12.94
CA THR A 310 -14.40 -16.21 11.99
C THR A 310 -14.92 -15.82 10.61
N VAL A 311 -16.01 -16.42 10.13
CA VAL A 311 -16.58 -16.03 8.83
C VAL A 311 -17.02 -14.56 8.79
N TYR A 312 -17.49 -14.00 9.92
CA TYR A 312 -17.88 -12.60 10.04
C TYR A 312 -16.66 -11.67 10.06
N THR A 313 -15.64 -12.00 10.88
CA THR A 313 -14.43 -11.15 10.98
C THR A 313 -13.67 -11.10 9.66
N VAL A 314 -13.55 -12.24 8.97
CA VAL A 314 -12.92 -12.29 7.64
C VAL A 314 -13.77 -11.57 6.58
N SER A 315 -15.10 -11.65 6.67
CA SER A 315 -16.00 -10.90 5.79
C SER A 315 -15.79 -9.38 5.90
N GLU A 316 -15.70 -8.87 7.14
CA GLU A 316 -15.43 -7.44 7.35
C GLU A 316 -14.04 -7.02 6.90
N ALA A 317 -13.01 -7.84 7.10
CA ALA A 317 -11.68 -7.56 6.58
C ALA A 317 -11.67 -7.50 5.04
N ARG A 318 -12.37 -8.42 4.36
CA ARG A 318 -12.53 -8.41 2.90
C ARG A 318 -13.27 -7.16 2.42
N ARG A 319 -14.34 -6.75 3.13
CA ARG A 319 -15.11 -5.56 2.80
C ARG A 319 -14.30 -4.28 2.97
N SER A 320 -13.52 -4.17 4.05
CA SER A 320 -12.64 -3.03 4.28
C SER A 320 -11.53 -2.92 3.22
N LEU A 321 -11.01 -4.06 2.77
CA LEU A 321 -10.04 -4.08 1.68
C LEU A 321 -10.66 -3.62 0.35
N ALA A 322 -11.90 -4.04 0.05
CA ALA A 322 -12.61 -3.61 -1.17
C ALA A 322 -12.91 -2.11 -1.16
N GLU A 323 -13.26 -1.54 0.00
CA GLU A 323 -13.44 -0.10 0.17
C GLU A 323 -12.15 0.69 -0.08
N LEU A 324 -11.01 0.20 0.45
CA LEU A 324 -9.71 0.79 0.13
C LEU A 324 -9.35 0.68 -1.35
N ASP A 325 -9.69 -0.43 -2.00
CA ASP A 325 -9.48 -0.60 -3.45
C ASP A 325 -10.23 0.45 -4.25
N GLU A 326 -11.49 0.70 -3.93
CA GLU A 326 -12.31 1.71 -4.59
C GLU A 326 -11.71 3.12 -4.41
N LEU A 327 -11.41 3.51 -3.17
CA LEU A 327 -10.89 4.84 -2.85
C LEU A 327 -9.51 5.09 -3.48
N VAL A 328 -8.62 4.09 -3.42
CA VAL A 328 -7.28 4.20 -4.02
C VAL A 328 -7.36 4.28 -5.55
N ASN A 329 -8.23 3.50 -6.20
CA ASN A 329 -8.42 3.59 -7.65
C ASN A 329 -8.91 4.98 -8.10
N ILE A 330 -9.76 5.63 -7.31
CA ILE A 330 -10.16 7.02 -7.56
C ILE A 330 -8.96 7.95 -7.38
N GLN A 331 -8.25 7.83 -6.27
CA GLN A 331 -7.16 8.74 -5.91
C GLN A 331 -6.00 8.73 -6.90
N ILE A 332 -5.56 7.56 -7.36
CA ILE A 332 -4.42 7.45 -8.31
C ILE A 332 -4.74 7.99 -9.71
N ASN A 333 -6.01 8.33 -9.99
CA ASN A 333 -6.52 8.89 -11.24
C ASN A 333 -7.18 10.26 -11.07
N SER A 334 -6.91 10.93 -9.94
CA SER A 334 -7.47 12.23 -9.60
C SER A 334 -6.36 13.24 -9.32
N SER A 335 -6.68 14.53 -9.41
CA SER A 335 -5.74 15.59 -9.02
C SER A 335 -5.79 15.84 -7.53
N ASP A 336 -4.62 15.94 -6.92
CA ASP A 336 -4.37 16.39 -5.56
C ASP A 336 -3.68 17.78 -5.51
N ASP A 337 -3.64 18.49 -6.64
CA ASP A 337 -2.96 19.79 -6.76
C ASP A 337 -3.72 20.94 -6.13
N ASN A 338 -2.97 21.86 -5.49
CA ASN A 338 -3.47 23.14 -4.96
C ASN A 338 -2.48 24.29 -5.30
N PRO A 339 -2.96 25.35 -6.01
CA PRO A 339 -4.24 25.45 -6.70
C PRO A 339 -4.34 24.52 -7.89
N GLY A 340 -5.55 24.08 -8.20
CA GLY A 340 -5.84 23.26 -9.38
C GLY A 340 -6.05 24.11 -10.63
N VAL A 341 -5.45 23.70 -11.74
CA VAL A 341 -5.62 24.34 -13.06
C VAL A 341 -6.73 23.65 -13.84
N ILE A 342 -7.66 24.39 -14.41
CA ILE A 342 -8.81 23.86 -15.16
C ILE A 342 -8.82 24.49 -16.54
N LEU A 343 -8.40 23.75 -17.57
CA LEU A 343 -8.40 24.21 -18.94
C LEU A 343 -9.82 24.44 -19.46
N ASN A 344 -10.00 25.48 -20.27
CA ASN A 344 -11.23 25.84 -20.94
C ASN A 344 -12.43 26.14 -20.03
N ALA A 345 -12.19 26.30 -18.72
CA ALA A 345 -13.24 26.69 -17.79
C ALA A 345 -13.66 28.17 -18.03
N THR A 346 -14.94 28.44 -17.90
CA THR A 346 -15.52 29.79 -17.98
C THR A 346 -16.40 30.00 -16.76
N PRO A 347 -16.49 31.26 -16.23
CA PRO A 347 -17.40 31.53 -15.14
C PRO A 347 -18.86 31.38 -15.61
N GLU A 348 -19.74 31.02 -14.68
CA GLU A 348 -21.18 31.07 -14.91
C GLU A 348 -21.69 32.51 -14.85
N ASP A 349 -22.85 32.80 -15.52
CA ASP A 349 -23.43 34.13 -15.52
C ASP A 349 -23.79 34.62 -14.11
N THR A 350 -24.16 33.69 -13.24
CA THR A 350 -24.53 33.93 -11.84
C THR A 350 -23.33 34.17 -10.91
N ASP A 351 -22.11 33.86 -11.36
CA ASP A 351 -20.91 34.02 -10.55
C ASP A 351 -20.65 35.47 -10.19
N LYS A 352 -20.27 35.69 -8.93
CA LYS A 352 -19.89 37.00 -8.42
C LYS A 352 -18.39 37.24 -8.62
N SER A 353 -17.95 38.46 -8.37
CA SER A 353 -16.54 38.86 -8.53
C SER A 353 -15.56 37.98 -7.76
N GLN A 354 -15.95 37.53 -6.54
CA GLN A 354 -15.13 36.63 -5.72
C GLN A 354 -14.82 35.30 -6.44
N VAL A 355 -15.75 34.78 -7.24
CA VAL A 355 -15.54 33.54 -8.03
C VAL A 355 -14.84 33.86 -9.34
N LYS A 356 -15.29 34.96 -10.01
CA LYS A 356 -14.77 35.37 -11.34
C LYS A 356 -13.25 35.65 -11.34
N GLN A 357 -12.67 36.06 -10.20
CA GLN A 357 -11.22 36.33 -10.09
C GLN A 357 -10.31 35.14 -10.39
N TYR A 358 -10.82 33.91 -10.26
CA TYR A 358 -10.03 32.69 -10.52
C TYR A 358 -9.99 32.32 -12.00
N PHE A 359 -10.82 32.96 -12.85
CA PHE A 359 -10.85 32.65 -14.28
C PHE A 359 -9.89 33.54 -15.05
N VAL A 360 -9.26 32.94 -16.04
CA VAL A 360 -8.20 33.53 -16.85
C VAL A 360 -8.58 33.45 -18.33
N ASP A 361 -8.45 34.58 -19.05
CA ASP A 361 -8.49 34.66 -20.50
C ASP A 361 -7.32 35.56 -20.92
N ALA A 362 -6.17 34.96 -21.19
CA ALA A 362 -4.94 35.68 -21.48
C ALA A 362 -4.09 34.94 -22.51
N GLU A 363 -3.48 35.69 -23.44
CA GLU A 363 -2.54 35.16 -24.44
C GLU A 363 -3.08 33.97 -25.25
N GLY A 364 -4.40 33.89 -25.45
CA GLY A 364 -5.06 32.78 -26.17
C GLY A 364 -5.33 31.53 -25.32
N TYR A 365 -4.99 31.55 -24.02
CA TYR A 365 -5.31 30.50 -23.08
C TYR A 365 -6.51 30.91 -22.22
N LYS A 366 -7.45 29.98 -22.07
CA LYS A 366 -8.64 30.14 -21.21
C LYS A 366 -8.74 29.03 -20.18
N GLY A 367 -9.20 29.38 -18.99
CA GLY A 367 -9.42 28.42 -17.94
C GLY A 367 -9.58 29.04 -16.57
N ALA A 368 -9.33 28.27 -15.54
CA ALA A 368 -9.36 28.73 -14.16
C ALA A 368 -8.17 28.17 -13.36
N ILE A 369 -7.74 28.92 -12.34
CA ILE A 369 -6.70 28.51 -11.38
C ILE A 369 -7.32 28.72 -10.01
N ILE A 370 -7.78 27.63 -9.39
CA ILE A 370 -8.66 27.66 -8.22
C ILE A 370 -7.98 27.02 -7.02
N PRO A 371 -7.85 27.73 -5.88
CA PRO A 371 -7.42 27.11 -4.62
C PRO A 371 -8.36 25.95 -4.23
N SER A 372 -7.79 24.85 -3.73
CA SER A 372 -8.54 23.65 -3.38
C SER A 372 -7.96 22.96 -2.13
N ALA A 373 -8.69 21.98 -1.62
CA ALA A 373 -8.25 21.06 -0.60
C ALA A 373 -8.22 19.60 -1.13
N ASN A 374 -8.05 19.40 -2.44
CA ASN A 374 -8.06 18.07 -3.06
C ASN A 374 -6.87 17.19 -2.62
N PHE A 375 -5.92 17.78 -1.94
CA PHE A 375 -4.81 17.08 -1.30
C PHE A 375 -5.18 16.39 0.03
N GLU A 376 -6.45 16.53 0.52
CA GLU A 376 -6.89 15.92 1.78
C GLU A 376 -7.32 14.47 1.57
N PRO A 377 -6.54 13.45 2.04
CA PRO A 377 -6.83 12.03 1.83
C PRO A 377 -7.63 11.41 2.99
N LEU A 378 -8.34 12.17 3.80
CA LEU A 378 -9.06 11.72 4.99
C LEU A 378 -9.95 10.48 4.75
N PRO A 379 -10.71 10.37 3.63
CA PRO A 379 -11.50 9.17 3.37
C PRO A 379 -10.65 7.88 3.34
N ILE A 380 -9.44 7.95 2.77
CA ILE A 380 -8.52 6.81 2.68
C ILE A 380 -7.92 6.51 4.05
N ALA A 381 -7.57 7.54 4.83
CA ALA A 381 -7.05 7.37 6.18
C ALA A 381 -8.07 6.66 7.09
N ILE A 382 -9.33 7.09 7.09
CA ILE A 382 -10.42 6.45 7.85
C ILE A 382 -10.65 5.00 7.39
N ALA A 383 -10.67 4.74 6.09
CA ALA A 383 -10.84 3.38 5.56
C ALA A 383 -9.67 2.45 5.95
N ALA A 384 -8.45 2.98 5.97
CA ALA A 384 -7.28 2.23 6.39
C ALA A 384 -7.27 1.93 7.91
N GLU A 385 -7.73 2.85 8.75
CA GLU A 385 -7.93 2.61 10.18
C GLU A 385 -9.02 1.58 10.44
N LYS A 386 -10.14 1.67 9.73
CA LYS A 386 -11.19 0.65 9.77
C LYS A 386 -10.63 -0.73 9.38
N ALA A 387 -9.78 -0.80 8.35
CA ALA A 387 -9.13 -2.04 7.95
C ALA A 387 -8.24 -2.61 9.08
N ALA A 388 -7.48 -1.78 9.78
CA ALA A 388 -6.67 -2.20 10.94
C ALA A 388 -7.55 -2.75 12.08
N ILE A 389 -8.70 -2.12 12.37
CA ILE A 389 -9.67 -2.61 13.35
C ILE A 389 -10.20 -4.00 12.96
N THR A 390 -10.53 -4.21 11.68
CA THR A 390 -11.01 -5.53 11.23
C THR A 390 -9.94 -6.61 11.36
N LEU A 391 -8.67 -6.27 11.09
CA LEU A 391 -7.54 -7.18 11.32
C LEU A 391 -7.37 -7.53 12.81
N ALA A 392 -7.61 -6.59 13.73
CA ALA A 392 -7.59 -6.88 15.17
C ALA A 392 -8.64 -7.93 15.57
N HIS A 393 -9.83 -7.90 14.98
CA HIS A 393 -10.84 -8.94 15.18
C HIS A 393 -10.45 -10.29 14.55
N VAL A 394 -9.80 -10.29 13.39
CA VAL A 394 -9.24 -11.51 12.79
C VAL A 394 -8.16 -12.11 13.69
N ALA A 395 -7.26 -11.27 14.21
CA ALA A 395 -6.21 -11.67 15.15
C ALA A 395 -6.78 -12.25 16.44
N HIS A 396 -7.80 -11.61 17.04
CA HIS A 396 -8.50 -12.09 18.21
C HIS A 396 -9.00 -13.54 18.01
N ASN A 397 -9.67 -13.79 16.90
CA ASN A 397 -10.16 -15.12 16.61
C ASN A 397 -9.03 -16.13 16.38
N SER A 398 -7.95 -15.74 15.68
CA SER A 398 -6.76 -16.58 15.46
C SER A 398 -6.12 -17.00 16.78
N LEU A 399 -5.82 -16.05 17.65
CA LEU A 399 -5.26 -16.29 18.99
C LEU A 399 -6.12 -17.30 19.78
N HIS A 400 -7.40 -16.98 19.95
CA HIS A 400 -8.25 -17.79 20.82
C HIS A 400 -8.58 -19.16 20.26
N ARG A 401 -8.74 -19.34 18.93
CA ARG A 401 -8.98 -20.70 18.39
C ARG A 401 -7.72 -21.56 18.44
N THR A 402 -6.53 -20.96 18.35
CA THR A 402 -5.27 -21.69 18.51
C THR A 402 -5.14 -22.21 19.95
N MET A 403 -5.36 -21.35 20.95
CA MET A 403 -5.38 -21.76 22.36
C MET A 403 -6.40 -22.88 22.63
N ARG A 404 -7.53 -22.94 21.89
CA ARG A 404 -8.50 -24.03 22.05
C ARG A 404 -8.03 -25.36 21.49
N LEU A 405 -7.08 -25.38 20.56
CA LEU A 405 -6.41 -26.63 20.16
C LEU A 405 -5.56 -27.20 21.30
N ASP A 406 -4.94 -26.34 22.09
CA ASP A 406 -4.03 -26.72 23.18
C ASP A 406 -4.77 -27.28 24.41
N GLU A 407 -6.08 -27.01 24.49
CA GLU A 407 -6.93 -27.52 25.58
C GLU A 407 -7.58 -28.86 25.20
N ASP A 408 -7.24 -29.93 25.92
CA ASP A 408 -7.74 -31.28 25.70
C ASP A 408 -9.27 -31.41 25.76
N ARG A 409 -9.93 -30.59 26.59
CA ARG A 409 -11.39 -30.54 26.70
C ARG A 409 -12.10 -30.07 25.43
N PHE A 410 -11.42 -29.29 24.56
CA PHE A 410 -11.98 -28.83 23.28
C PHE A 410 -11.51 -29.71 22.14
N SER A 411 -10.20 -29.96 22.06
CA SER A 411 -9.60 -30.70 20.95
C SER A 411 -9.73 -32.22 21.08
N GLY A 412 -9.86 -32.76 22.29
CA GLY A 412 -9.75 -34.19 22.55
C GLY A 412 -8.34 -34.76 22.27
N LEU A 413 -7.35 -33.87 22.14
CA LEU A 413 -5.95 -34.21 21.93
C LEU A 413 -5.15 -34.06 23.22
N SER A 414 -3.85 -34.29 23.21
CA SER A 414 -2.97 -34.04 24.35
C SER A 414 -2.89 -32.55 24.67
N ARG A 415 -2.80 -32.19 25.95
CA ARG A 415 -2.62 -30.81 26.40
C ARG A 415 -1.40 -30.20 25.73
N TYR A 416 -1.54 -28.95 25.23
CA TYR A 416 -0.52 -28.23 24.47
C TYR A 416 -0.01 -29.00 23.25
N LEU A 417 -0.79 -29.96 22.75
CA LEU A 417 -0.46 -30.81 21.60
C LEU A 417 0.86 -31.59 21.76
N ALA A 418 1.18 -31.98 22.99
CA ALA A 418 2.38 -32.78 23.29
C ALA A 418 2.38 -34.09 22.50
N GLY A 419 3.51 -34.42 21.89
CA GLY A 419 3.71 -35.66 21.16
C GLY A 419 3.71 -36.88 22.08
N PRO A 420 3.38 -38.10 21.59
CA PRO A 420 3.32 -39.31 22.41
C PRO A 420 4.64 -39.68 23.11
N GLU A 421 5.76 -39.24 22.52
CA GLU A 421 7.12 -39.50 23.07
C GLU A 421 7.54 -38.46 24.13
N ASN A 422 6.75 -37.43 24.35
CA ASN A 422 7.06 -36.33 25.28
C ASN A 422 5.83 -35.96 26.16
N PRO A 423 5.28 -36.93 26.90
CA PRO A 423 4.02 -36.69 27.66
C PRO A 423 4.18 -35.68 28.81
N ASN A 424 5.42 -35.40 29.24
CA ASN A 424 5.74 -34.43 30.29
C ASN A 424 6.45 -33.18 29.72
N GLY A 425 6.50 -33.00 28.40
CA GLY A 425 7.07 -31.84 27.76
C GLY A 425 6.18 -30.59 27.92
N HIS A 426 6.77 -29.44 27.67
CA HIS A 426 6.04 -28.17 27.65
C HIS A 426 5.23 -27.99 26.35
N ALA A 427 5.65 -28.68 25.29
CA ALA A 427 5.03 -28.61 23.95
C ALA A 427 4.79 -27.15 23.55
N PHE A 428 3.59 -26.79 23.10
CA PHE A 428 3.31 -25.43 22.60
C PHE A 428 2.81 -24.45 23.68
N GLY A 429 2.79 -24.81 24.97
CA GLY A 429 2.28 -23.93 26.01
C GLY A 429 2.91 -22.54 26.03
N ALA A 430 4.24 -22.45 25.82
CA ALA A 430 4.96 -21.18 25.81
C ALA A 430 4.73 -20.35 24.53
N THR A 431 4.21 -20.92 23.45
CA THR A 431 3.90 -20.15 22.23
C THR A 431 2.70 -19.24 22.42
N GLU A 432 1.82 -19.55 23.42
CA GLU A 432 0.70 -18.69 23.77
C GLU A 432 1.16 -17.29 24.22
N ASP A 433 2.29 -17.19 24.95
CA ASP A 433 2.86 -15.89 25.37
C ASP A 433 3.25 -15.05 24.15
N SER A 434 3.90 -15.66 23.15
CA SER A 434 4.27 -14.98 21.91
C SER A 434 3.05 -14.53 21.13
N MET A 435 1.99 -15.36 21.05
CA MET A 435 0.74 -14.98 20.37
C MET A 435 0.06 -13.82 21.06
N VAL A 436 0.00 -13.82 22.40
CA VAL A 436 -0.59 -12.71 23.18
C VAL A 436 0.20 -11.43 22.98
N SER A 437 1.54 -11.50 22.94
CA SER A 437 2.40 -10.34 22.69
C SER A 437 2.14 -9.73 21.31
N VAL A 438 2.10 -10.52 20.24
CA VAL A 438 1.81 -10.05 18.87
C VAL A 438 0.39 -9.50 18.78
N TYR A 439 -0.59 -10.12 19.45
CA TYR A 439 -1.96 -9.63 19.49
C TYR A 439 -2.07 -8.27 20.22
N ALA A 440 -1.35 -8.10 21.33
CA ALA A 440 -1.30 -6.82 22.05
C ALA A 440 -0.75 -5.69 21.17
N GLU A 441 0.35 -5.94 20.43
CA GLU A 441 0.87 -4.98 19.45
C GLU A 441 -0.16 -4.67 18.36
N LEU A 442 -0.82 -5.68 17.82
CA LEU A 442 -1.80 -5.49 16.76
C LEU A 442 -3.01 -4.67 17.23
N THR A 443 -3.49 -4.90 18.44
CA THR A 443 -4.60 -4.10 19.03
C THR A 443 -4.18 -2.65 19.27
N GLU A 444 -2.93 -2.39 19.64
CA GLU A 444 -2.38 -1.04 19.72
C GLU A 444 -2.34 -0.38 18.33
N LEU A 445 -1.91 -1.11 17.30
CA LEU A 445 -1.87 -0.62 15.92
C LEU A 445 -3.27 -0.30 15.35
N ALA A 446 -4.32 -0.94 15.86
CA ALA A 446 -5.70 -0.69 15.46
C ALA A 446 -6.32 0.57 16.11
N ASN A 447 -5.65 1.23 17.07
CA ASN A 447 -6.14 2.48 17.61
C ASN A 447 -5.98 3.60 16.56
N PRO A 448 -7.03 4.39 16.26
CA PRO A 448 -6.97 5.48 15.29
C PRO A 448 -5.95 6.56 15.66
N VAL A 449 -5.22 7.05 14.66
CA VAL A 449 -4.24 8.15 14.78
C VAL A 449 -4.48 9.29 13.78
N SER A 450 -5.43 9.12 12.86
CA SER A 450 -5.77 10.15 11.86
C SER A 450 -6.21 11.47 12.50
N MET A 451 -6.85 11.42 13.66
CA MET A 451 -7.31 12.61 14.38
C MET A 451 -6.25 13.26 15.30
N HIS A 452 -5.04 12.71 15.35
CA HIS A 452 -3.95 13.26 16.17
C HIS A 452 -3.17 14.32 15.39
N SER A 453 -3.76 15.48 15.16
CA SER A 453 -3.10 16.61 14.51
C SER A 453 -2.92 17.79 15.47
N THR A 454 -1.93 18.62 15.16
CA THR A 454 -1.64 19.87 15.86
C THR A 454 -1.37 20.92 14.79
N PRO A 455 -1.89 22.15 14.91
CA PRO A 455 -1.62 23.19 13.94
C PRO A 455 -0.12 23.44 13.73
N VAL A 456 0.31 23.50 12.47
CA VAL A 456 1.68 23.78 12.05
C VAL A 456 1.73 24.94 11.05
N GLU A 457 2.89 25.27 10.51
CA GLU A 457 3.11 26.33 9.52
C GLU A 457 2.43 27.67 9.95
N GLY A 458 2.65 28.04 11.22
CA GLY A 458 2.07 29.25 11.78
C GLY A 458 0.55 29.21 11.95
N ASN A 459 0.01 28.03 12.20
CA ASN A 459 -1.42 27.71 12.38
C ASN A 459 -2.27 27.82 11.11
N ILE A 460 -1.67 27.78 9.92
CA ILE A 460 -2.44 27.73 8.67
C ILE A 460 -2.78 26.30 8.27
N GLU A 461 -1.95 25.33 8.63
CA GLU A 461 -2.21 23.91 8.49
C GLU A 461 -2.71 23.38 9.85
N ASP A 462 -4.01 23.52 10.10
CA ASP A 462 -4.67 23.21 11.36
C ASP A 462 -5.57 21.96 11.31
N SER A 463 -5.54 21.26 10.18
CA SER A 463 -6.21 19.97 9.98
C SER A 463 -5.31 19.03 9.18
N ALA A 464 -5.27 17.74 9.55
CA ALA A 464 -4.47 16.75 8.84
C ALA A 464 -5.00 15.34 9.12
N SER A 465 -4.74 14.40 8.18
CA SER A 465 -5.21 13.01 8.23
C SER A 465 -4.18 12.00 8.73
N ASN A 466 -2.91 12.36 8.84
CA ASN A 466 -1.80 11.46 9.18
C ASN A 466 -1.70 10.20 8.27
N LEU A 467 -2.16 10.26 7.02
CA LEU A 467 -2.23 9.08 6.13
C LEU A 467 -0.94 8.24 6.09
N PRO A 468 0.28 8.78 5.94
CA PRO A 468 1.50 7.96 5.93
C PRO A 468 1.68 7.17 7.23
N ARG A 469 1.33 7.74 8.38
CA ARG A 469 1.39 7.05 9.67
C ARG A 469 0.32 5.97 9.78
N VAL A 470 -0.89 6.25 9.32
CA VAL A 470 -2.00 5.27 9.27
C VAL A 470 -1.62 4.09 8.37
N ALA A 471 -1.07 4.36 7.19
CA ALA A 471 -0.64 3.33 6.24
C ALA A 471 0.50 2.44 6.81
N GLU A 472 1.47 3.03 7.49
CA GLU A 472 2.55 2.29 8.17
C GLU A 472 1.98 1.34 9.22
N ARG A 473 1.03 1.82 10.06
CA ARG A 473 0.38 1.02 11.09
C ARG A 473 -0.45 -0.12 10.49
N LEU A 474 -1.22 0.13 9.43
CA LEU A 474 -1.97 -0.90 8.72
C LEU A 474 -1.03 -1.98 8.14
N ASN A 475 0.10 -1.58 7.55
CA ASN A 475 1.08 -2.52 7.02
C ASN A 475 1.67 -3.41 8.12
N ARG A 476 2.00 -2.85 9.28
CA ARG A 476 2.46 -3.62 10.44
C ARG A 476 1.38 -4.56 10.93
N ALA A 477 0.14 -4.08 11.10
CA ALA A 477 -0.98 -4.92 11.53
C ALA A 477 -1.21 -6.11 10.59
N ALA A 478 -1.15 -5.89 9.27
CA ALA A 478 -1.28 -6.96 8.28
C ALA A 478 -0.15 -8.00 8.37
N ASN A 479 1.09 -7.57 8.62
CA ASN A 479 2.21 -8.48 8.83
C ASN A 479 2.08 -9.25 10.15
N SER A 480 1.61 -8.62 11.23
CA SER A 480 1.35 -9.30 12.51
C SER A 480 0.29 -10.41 12.40
N ILE A 481 -0.66 -10.30 11.45
CA ILE A 481 -1.57 -11.42 11.12
C ILE A 481 -0.79 -12.62 10.56
N ILE A 482 0.19 -12.40 9.70
CA ILE A 482 1.02 -13.48 9.13
C ILE A 482 1.85 -14.15 10.23
N ASP A 483 2.35 -13.36 11.19
CA ASP A 483 3.08 -13.89 12.35
C ASP A 483 2.16 -14.76 13.23
N LEU A 484 0.95 -14.31 13.55
CA LEU A 484 -0.06 -15.10 14.26
C LEU A 484 -0.43 -16.36 13.49
N TYR A 485 -0.61 -16.28 12.18
CA TYR A 485 -0.94 -17.43 11.34
C TYR A 485 0.20 -18.45 11.26
N SER A 486 1.46 -18.02 11.38
CA SER A 486 2.58 -18.94 11.48
C SER A 486 2.50 -19.78 12.77
N MET A 487 2.15 -19.14 13.89
CA MET A 487 1.94 -19.85 15.17
C MET A 487 0.71 -20.75 15.09
N GLU A 488 -0.40 -20.27 14.56
CA GLU A 488 -1.61 -21.07 14.34
C GLU A 488 -1.36 -22.29 13.43
N LEU A 489 -0.58 -22.13 12.37
CA LEU A 489 -0.23 -23.19 11.43
C LEU A 489 0.62 -24.27 12.09
N LEU A 490 1.56 -23.90 12.98
CA LEU A 490 2.36 -24.84 13.79
C LEU A 490 1.43 -25.71 14.64
N HIS A 491 0.48 -25.11 15.37
CA HIS A 491 -0.48 -25.81 16.21
C HIS A 491 -1.46 -26.67 15.38
N ALA A 492 -2.03 -26.10 14.34
CA ALA A 492 -3.03 -26.77 13.51
C ALA A 492 -2.46 -28.03 12.83
N THR A 493 -1.25 -27.95 12.29
CA THR A 493 -0.62 -29.11 11.65
C THR A 493 -0.25 -30.19 12.65
N GLN A 494 0.24 -29.82 13.85
CA GLN A 494 0.49 -30.76 14.94
C GLN A 494 -0.80 -31.45 15.41
N ALA A 495 -1.89 -30.69 15.57
CA ALA A 495 -3.20 -31.24 15.95
C ALA A 495 -3.71 -32.24 14.91
N ILE A 496 -3.52 -31.96 13.62
CA ILE A 496 -3.87 -32.86 12.52
C ILE A 496 -3.08 -34.16 12.60
N ASP A 497 -1.77 -34.10 12.84
CA ASP A 497 -0.95 -35.31 12.98
C ASP A 497 -1.38 -36.18 14.16
N LEU A 498 -1.58 -35.57 15.33
CA LEU A 498 -2.09 -36.26 16.52
C LEU A 498 -3.47 -36.88 16.27
N ARG A 499 -4.31 -36.21 15.51
CA ARG A 499 -5.63 -36.71 15.13
C ARG A 499 -5.53 -37.88 14.14
N LYS A 500 -4.66 -37.81 13.14
CA LYS A 500 -4.38 -38.90 12.21
C LYS A 500 -3.83 -40.15 12.92
N MET A 501 -3.00 -39.96 13.97
CA MET A 501 -2.54 -41.09 14.80
C MET A 501 -3.68 -41.79 15.53
N LYS A 502 -4.72 -41.05 15.96
CA LYS A 502 -5.92 -41.61 16.59
C LYS A 502 -6.94 -42.18 15.61
N ASN A 503 -7.05 -41.56 14.42
CA ASN A 503 -7.99 -41.94 13.38
C ASN A 503 -7.36 -41.77 11.99
N PRO A 504 -6.87 -42.86 11.37
CA PRO A 504 -6.24 -42.80 10.06
C PRO A 504 -7.17 -42.39 8.91
N ASN A 505 -8.50 -42.33 9.14
CA ASN A 505 -9.48 -41.90 8.16
C ASN A 505 -9.64 -40.36 8.07
N VAL A 506 -8.89 -39.60 8.85
CA VAL A 506 -8.88 -38.13 8.76
C VAL A 506 -8.33 -37.70 7.42
N LYS A 507 -9.23 -37.19 6.59
CA LYS A 507 -8.93 -36.69 5.24
C LYS A 507 -9.07 -35.15 5.23
N LEU A 508 -7.99 -34.47 4.91
CA LEU A 508 -8.00 -33.03 4.71
C LEU A 508 -8.68 -32.67 3.39
N SER A 509 -9.17 -31.45 3.27
CA SER A 509 -9.58 -30.90 1.97
C SER A 509 -8.37 -30.78 1.05
N GLU A 510 -8.62 -30.60 -0.26
CA GLU A 510 -7.55 -30.38 -1.22
C GLU A 510 -6.73 -29.14 -0.89
N LYS A 511 -7.38 -28.02 -0.56
CA LYS A 511 -6.68 -26.75 -0.27
C LYS A 511 -5.93 -26.75 1.06
N THR A 512 -6.53 -27.27 2.11
CA THR A 512 -5.86 -27.38 3.40
C THR A 512 -4.74 -28.41 3.37
N GLY A 513 -4.96 -29.55 2.68
CA GLY A 513 -3.95 -30.59 2.45
C GLY A 513 -2.73 -30.07 1.69
N ALA A 514 -2.93 -29.25 0.65
CA ALA A 514 -1.83 -28.66 -0.10
C ALA A 514 -0.95 -27.74 0.79
N LEU A 515 -1.54 -26.89 1.62
CA LEU A 515 -0.76 -26.06 2.56
C LEU A 515 -0.08 -26.92 3.63
N TYR A 516 -0.79 -27.91 4.16
CA TYR A 516 -0.22 -28.87 5.13
C TYR A 516 1.02 -29.56 4.58
N ASP A 517 0.97 -30.08 3.35
CA ASP A 517 2.10 -30.76 2.72
C ASP A 517 3.29 -29.84 2.50
N VAL A 518 3.06 -28.60 2.01
CA VAL A 518 4.11 -27.58 1.85
C VAL A 518 4.75 -27.24 3.20
N TYR A 519 3.93 -27.10 4.24
CA TYR A 519 4.41 -26.79 5.58
C TYR A 519 5.23 -27.97 6.15
N ARG A 520 4.72 -29.20 6.11
CA ARG A 520 5.39 -30.39 6.63
C ARG A 520 6.67 -30.77 5.89
N ALA A 521 6.82 -30.35 4.64
CA ALA A 521 8.09 -30.49 3.92
C ALA A 521 9.24 -29.66 4.55
N LYS A 522 8.91 -28.58 5.29
CA LYS A 522 9.92 -27.69 5.95
C LYS A 522 9.92 -27.81 7.48
N VAL A 523 8.77 -28.08 8.07
CA VAL A 523 8.56 -28.16 9.53
C VAL A 523 8.04 -29.55 9.89
N PRO A 524 8.88 -30.43 10.48
CA PRO A 524 8.47 -31.79 10.83
C PRO A 524 7.47 -31.81 12.00
N PHE A 525 6.86 -32.98 12.23
CA PHE A 525 6.09 -33.24 13.45
C PHE A 525 6.98 -33.04 14.71
N VAL A 526 6.45 -32.35 15.69
CA VAL A 526 7.14 -32.08 16.96
C VAL A 526 6.96 -33.28 17.90
N ALA A 527 7.89 -34.22 17.86
CA ALA A 527 7.90 -35.38 18.76
C ALA A 527 8.40 -35.01 20.16
N LYS A 528 9.34 -34.06 20.27
CA LYS A 528 9.97 -33.56 21.51
C LYS A 528 10.11 -32.04 21.43
N ASP A 529 10.19 -31.39 22.59
CA ASP A 529 10.41 -29.95 22.68
C ASP A 529 11.68 -29.53 21.91
N SER A 530 11.60 -28.42 21.18
CA SER A 530 12.67 -27.87 20.34
C SER A 530 12.62 -26.34 20.35
N ASN A 531 13.52 -25.70 19.61
CA ASN A 531 13.48 -24.26 19.41
C ASN A 531 12.46 -23.90 18.33
N PHE A 532 11.23 -23.60 18.73
CA PHE A 532 10.13 -23.32 17.83
C PHE A 532 10.28 -22.03 17.02
N SER A 533 11.13 -21.07 17.44
CA SER A 533 11.36 -19.85 16.66
C SER A 533 11.79 -20.14 15.22
N ILE A 534 12.61 -21.18 15.03
CA ILE A 534 13.06 -21.61 13.69
C ILE A 534 11.87 -22.06 12.82
N ASP A 535 10.92 -22.77 13.43
CA ASP A 535 9.75 -23.28 12.72
C ASP A 535 8.71 -22.17 12.45
N LEU A 536 8.62 -21.19 13.34
CA LEU A 536 7.80 -19.99 13.13
C LEU A 536 8.34 -19.14 11.98
N GLU A 537 9.66 -18.94 11.89
CA GLU A 537 10.28 -18.22 10.75
C GLU A 537 9.99 -18.91 9.41
N LYS A 538 10.09 -20.25 9.36
CA LYS A 538 9.72 -21.02 8.17
C LYS A 538 8.23 -20.87 7.82
N GLY A 539 7.36 -20.87 8.82
CA GLY A 539 5.92 -20.65 8.65
C GLY A 539 5.62 -19.27 8.06
N ILE A 540 6.26 -18.22 8.56
CA ILE A 540 6.14 -16.85 8.02
C ILE A 540 6.61 -16.82 6.56
N GLU A 541 7.76 -17.43 6.24
CA GLU A 541 8.27 -17.50 4.86
C GLU A 541 7.29 -18.21 3.94
N ILE A 542 6.72 -19.36 4.37
CA ILE A 542 5.72 -20.09 3.61
C ILE A 542 4.50 -19.20 3.37
N LEU A 543 3.91 -18.62 4.41
CA LEU A 543 2.68 -17.83 4.32
C LEU A 543 2.84 -16.58 3.43
N LYS A 544 4.02 -15.94 3.43
CA LYS A 544 4.31 -14.78 2.57
C LYS A 544 4.42 -15.14 1.09
N ASN A 545 4.83 -16.36 0.77
CA ASN A 545 5.11 -16.79 -0.61
C ASN A 545 4.05 -17.74 -1.19
N TYR A 546 3.17 -18.30 -0.36
CA TYR A 546 2.12 -19.22 -0.81
C TYR A 546 1.03 -18.46 -1.58
N LYS A 547 0.58 -19.05 -2.68
CA LYS A 547 -0.55 -18.51 -3.48
C LYS A 547 -1.84 -19.17 -3.02
N PHE A 548 -2.61 -18.42 -2.25
CA PHE A 548 -3.89 -18.86 -1.69
C PHE A 548 -5.04 -18.86 -2.69
#